data_7bd06e75eb44925b29ec70ece6dcb962
#
_entry.id   7bd06e75eb44925b29ec70ece6dcb962
#
_cell.length_a   1.000
_cell.length_b   1.000
_cell.length_c   1.000
_cell.angle_alpha   90.00
_cell.angle_beta   90.00
_cell.angle_gamma   90.00
#
_symmetry.space_group_name_H-M   'P 1'
#
loop_
_entity.id
_entity.type
_entity.pdbx_description
1 polymer ?
#
loop_
_entity_poly.entity_id
_entity_poly.type
_entity_poly.pdbx_seq_one_letter_code
_entity_poly.pdbx_strand_id
1 'polypeptide(L)'
;MERLVTDMTETQILFDLLEKGVSPAHAVSACEKRLTDAGFEVVDYGTAWNLKAGGKYVVNHHETTLFAFTLPQNWSDREPAIRIAAAHTDFPCLRIKPSCDIQTNGYAQVNVEVYGGAILNTWLDRPLGVAGRVAVRSGDVFTPKVVTFQSEKNLMTIPNLAIHMNREVNKGVELNKQTELLPICGLSDDADYFLDFLAKELAVKKEDILDFELTIYNKEKPEFVGLNDEFISASRLDNLNSCSALVSAITDSDRADGMNLIALFDHEEIGSRSKQGAGSILLHDMLVRILTECGLEKEVWNRLYNSMILSVDVAHGLHPNYAGKMDLTNKPVLGKGFCIKEACSQSYATDCGAVAVIQQICEKDQIPYQKFVNRSDLAGGGTLGSIASALLPVKTVDIGIPLLAMHSARELMAAADQQALKDLVSAYFG
;
A
#
# COMPACT_ATOMS: atom_id res chain seq x y z
N MET A 1 -19.37 26.60 -17.52
CA MET A 1 -19.89 25.81 -16.40
C MET A 1 -18.66 25.26 -15.68
N GLU A 2 -18.02 26.11 -14.86
CA GLU A 2 -16.84 25.76 -14.07
C GLU A 2 -17.28 24.75 -13.01
N ARG A 3 -16.67 23.56 -13.02
CA ARG A 3 -16.77 22.59 -11.92
C ARG A 3 -16.07 23.22 -10.73
N LEU A 4 -16.83 23.58 -9.71
CA LEU A 4 -16.33 23.72 -8.35
C LEU A 4 -15.76 22.35 -7.94
N VAL A 5 -14.45 22.19 -8.11
CA VAL A 5 -13.71 21.14 -7.41
C VAL A 5 -13.72 21.62 -5.96
N THR A 6 -14.60 21.07 -5.15
CA THR A 6 -14.54 21.20 -3.70
C THR A 6 -13.21 20.56 -3.28
N ASP A 7 -12.30 21.35 -2.72
CA ASP A 7 -11.02 20.87 -2.19
C ASP A 7 -11.32 19.82 -1.12
N MET A 8 -11.07 18.55 -1.44
CA MET A 8 -11.18 17.44 -0.47
C MET A 8 -10.07 17.54 0.56
N THR A 9 -10.38 17.34 1.83
CA THR A 9 -9.35 17.21 2.87
C THR A 9 -8.53 15.93 2.66
N GLU A 10 -7.28 15.86 3.17
CA GLU A 10 -6.45 14.66 3.08
C GLU A 10 -7.13 13.41 3.65
N THR A 11 -7.93 13.57 4.70
CA THR A 11 -8.72 12.46 5.26
C THR A 11 -9.80 11.97 4.30
N GLN A 12 -10.47 12.87 3.58
CA GLN A 12 -11.48 12.49 2.57
C GLN A 12 -10.84 11.78 1.39
N ILE A 13 -9.63 12.21 0.98
CA ILE A 13 -8.84 11.56 -0.06
C ILE A 13 -8.43 10.16 0.37
N LEU A 14 -7.97 10.01 1.61
CA LEU A 14 -7.64 8.70 2.19
C LEU A 14 -8.88 7.79 2.23
N PHE A 15 -10.05 8.27 2.68
CA PHE A 15 -11.28 7.49 2.72
C PHE A 15 -11.68 7.01 1.33
N ASP A 16 -11.60 7.88 0.32
CA ASP A 16 -11.88 7.53 -1.07
C ASP A 16 -10.94 6.43 -1.58
N LEU A 17 -9.64 6.52 -1.27
CA LEU A 17 -8.67 5.47 -1.62
C LEU A 17 -8.93 4.16 -0.87
N LEU A 18 -9.25 4.20 0.42
CA LEU A 18 -9.55 3.01 1.22
C LEU A 18 -10.84 2.30 0.75
N GLU A 19 -11.85 3.04 0.30
CA GLU A 19 -13.07 2.46 -0.25
C GLU A 19 -12.84 1.82 -1.64
N LYS A 20 -11.96 2.39 -2.45
CA LYS A 20 -11.65 1.91 -3.81
C LYS A 20 -10.51 0.89 -3.84
N GLY A 21 -9.47 1.07 -3.03
CA GLY A 21 -8.25 0.26 -3.02
C GLY A 21 -8.40 -1.08 -2.29
N VAL A 22 -9.35 -1.90 -2.72
CA VAL A 22 -9.73 -3.18 -2.07
C VAL A 22 -8.88 -4.38 -2.50
N SER A 23 -7.98 -4.19 -3.43
CA SER A 23 -6.86 -5.08 -3.81
C SER A 23 -5.71 -4.22 -4.35
N PRO A 24 -4.48 -4.72 -4.49
CA PRO A 24 -3.37 -3.96 -5.07
C PRO A 24 -3.71 -3.37 -6.44
N ALA A 25 -4.38 -4.11 -7.32
CA ALA A 25 -4.80 -3.63 -8.63
C ALA A 25 -5.83 -2.48 -8.54
N HIS A 26 -6.75 -2.55 -7.59
CA HIS A 26 -7.72 -1.48 -7.36
C HIS A 26 -7.06 -0.24 -6.74
N ALA A 27 -6.09 -0.43 -5.84
CA ALA A 27 -5.31 0.67 -5.26
C ALA A 27 -4.52 1.43 -6.33
N VAL A 28 -3.82 0.69 -7.21
CA VAL A 28 -3.09 1.28 -8.35
C VAL A 28 -4.03 2.01 -9.29
N SER A 29 -5.16 1.40 -9.67
CA SER A 29 -6.15 2.03 -10.55
C SER A 29 -6.71 3.33 -9.96
N ALA A 30 -6.99 3.37 -8.65
CA ALA A 30 -7.47 4.57 -7.97
C ALA A 30 -6.40 5.68 -7.93
N CYS A 31 -5.14 5.31 -7.64
CA CYS A 31 -4.00 6.24 -7.65
C CYS A 31 -3.72 6.78 -9.06
N GLU A 32 -3.69 5.91 -10.07
CA GLU A 32 -3.49 6.28 -11.48
C GLU A 32 -4.57 7.26 -11.95
N LYS A 33 -5.84 6.95 -11.63
CA LYS A 33 -6.94 7.85 -11.97
C LYS A 33 -6.78 9.24 -11.34
N ARG A 34 -6.41 9.32 -10.07
CA ARG A 34 -6.19 10.59 -9.40
C ARG A 34 -5.05 11.38 -10.03
N LEU A 35 -3.94 10.72 -10.38
CA LEU A 35 -2.81 11.33 -11.07
C LEU A 35 -3.19 11.83 -12.46
N THR A 36 -3.92 11.03 -13.25
CA THR A 36 -4.37 11.44 -14.58
C THR A 36 -5.38 12.59 -14.52
N ASP A 37 -6.30 12.59 -13.56
CA ASP A 37 -7.21 13.71 -13.31
C ASP A 37 -6.44 15.01 -12.95
N ALA A 38 -5.22 14.89 -12.40
CA ALA A 38 -4.29 15.99 -12.10
C ALA A 38 -3.32 16.33 -13.24
N GLY A 39 -3.50 15.74 -14.42
CA GLY A 39 -2.74 16.06 -15.62
C GLY A 39 -1.47 15.24 -15.82
N PHE A 40 -1.28 14.13 -15.13
CA PHE A 40 -0.21 13.17 -15.45
C PHE A 40 -0.56 12.39 -16.72
N GLU A 41 0.41 12.31 -17.63
CA GLU A 41 0.30 11.54 -18.87
C GLU A 41 0.70 10.08 -18.59
N VAL A 42 -0.14 9.14 -19.06
CA VAL A 42 0.16 7.70 -18.93
C VAL A 42 1.20 7.34 -19.99
N VAL A 43 2.29 6.71 -19.56
CA VAL A 43 3.31 6.13 -20.44
C VAL A 43 3.48 4.64 -20.15
N ASP A 44 3.52 3.83 -21.19
CA ASP A 44 3.69 2.39 -21.08
C ASP A 44 5.17 2.02 -21.04
N TYR A 45 5.57 1.19 -20.07
CA TYR A 45 6.96 0.77 -19.93
C TYR A 45 7.47 -0.04 -21.13
N GLY A 46 6.60 -0.72 -21.86
CA GLY A 46 6.92 -1.52 -23.06
C GLY A 46 7.07 -0.72 -24.36
N THR A 47 6.77 0.60 -24.36
CA THR A 47 6.78 1.44 -25.56
C THR A 47 7.87 2.53 -25.52
N ALA A 48 8.14 3.18 -26.64
CA ALA A 48 9.00 4.38 -26.67
C ALA A 48 8.33 5.55 -25.97
N TRP A 49 9.10 6.33 -25.20
CA TRP A 49 8.62 7.52 -24.52
C TRP A 49 9.01 8.80 -25.26
N ASN A 50 8.22 9.85 -25.07
CA ASN A 50 8.49 11.19 -25.57
C ASN A 50 8.33 12.19 -24.42
N LEU A 51 9.30 12.20 -23.51
CA LEU A 51 9.26 13.01 -22.30
C LEU A 51 9.57 14.47 -22.60
N LYS A 52 8.84 15.39 -21.99
CA LYS A 52 9.01 16.85 -22.16
C LYS A 52 9.46 17.48 -20.85
N ALA A 53 10.27 18.53 -20.94
CA ALA A 53 10.62 19.36 -19.78
C ALA A 53 9.33 19.90 -19.12
N GLY A 54 9.28 19.85 -17.78
CA GLY A 54 8.09 20.21 -17.01
C GLY A 54 6.92 19.24 -17.11
N GLY A 55 7.09 18.09 -17.78
CA GLY A 55 6.04 17.07 -17.92
C GLY A 55 5.79 16.29 -16.64
N LYS A 56 4.60 15.75 -16.50
CA LYS A 56 4.15 14.87 -15.41
C LYS A 56 3.71 13.55 -16.03
N TYR A 57 4.23 12.44 -15.53
CA TYR A 57 4.03 11.11 -16.12
C TYR A 57 3.68 10.07 -15.07
N VAL A 58 2.88 9.09 -15.48
CA VAL A 58 2.55 7.92 -14.67
C VAL A 58 2.78 6.64 -15.48
N VAL A 59 3.39 5.64 -14.82
CA VAL A 59 3.68 4.32 -15.38
C VAL A 59 3.02 3.26 -14.49
N ASN A 60 2.10 2.51 -15.06
CA ASN A 60 1.49 1.36 -14.43
C ASN A 60 2.29 0.11 -14.81
N HIS A 61 2.82 -0.61 -13.80
CA HIS A 61 3.60 -1.83 -14.02
C HIS A 61 2.85 -3.05 -13.52
N HIS A 62 2.40 -3.89 -14.46
CA HIS A 62 1.64 -5.11 -14.16
C HIS A 62 0.42 -4.89 -13.26
N GLU A 63 -0.22 -3.72 -13.37
CA GLU A 63 -1.48 -3.35 -12.72
C GLU A 63 -1.45 -3.25 -11.18
N THR A 64 -0.35 -3.60 -10.51
CA THR A 64 -0.26 -3.59 -9.04
C THR A 64 0.91 -2.79 -8.49
N THR A 65 1.80 -2.29 -9.35
CA THR A 65 2.88 -1.35 -9.03
C THR A 65 2.76 -0.10 -9.89
N LEU A 66 3.00 1.07 -9.30
CA LEU A 66 2.83 2.34 -9.97
C LEU A 66 4.03 3.24 -9.73
N PHE A 67 4.50 3.90 -10.79
CA PHE A 67 5.43 5.01 -10.69
C PHE A 67 4.77 6.28 -11.22
N ALA A 68 4.99 7.40 -10.54
CA ALA A 68 4.66 8.70 -11.11
C ALA A 68 5.81 9.66 -10.87
N PHE A 69 6.09 10.52 -11.87
CA PHE A 69 7.21 11.45 -11.77
C PHE A 69 6.92 12.78 -12.46
N THR A 70 7.57 13.83 -11.94
CA THR A 70 7.53 15.17 -12.52
C THR A 70 8.93 15.54 -12.99
N LEU A 71 9.04 16.04 -14.22
CA LEU A 71 10.31 16.52 -14.77
C LEU A 71 10.48 18.01 -14.52
N PRO A 72 11.70 18.48 -14.22
CA PRO A 72 11.96 19.91 -14.10
C PRO A 72 11.89 20.60 -15.49
N GLN A 73 11.64 21.90 -15.49
CA GLN A 73 11.81 22.72 -16.70
C GLN A 73 13.28 22.77 -17.11
N ASN A 74 14.18 22.87 -16.14
CA ASN A 74 15.62 22.84 -16.35
C ASN A 74 16.28 22.01 -15.24
N TRP A 75 17.13 21.08 -15.62
CA TRP A 75 17.93 20.33 -14.64
C TRP A 75 18.96 21.26 -14.01
N SER A 76 19.07 21.23 -12.69
CA SER A 76 20.08 21.98 -11.94
C SER A 76 21.11 21.03 -11.34
N ASP A 77 22.21 21.61 -10.85
CA ASP A 77 23.23 20.90 -10.07
C ASP A 77 22.91 20.87 -8.57
N ARG A 78 21.74 21.35 -8.16
CA ARG A 78 21.28 21.33 -6.77
C ARG A 78 20.98 19.91 -6.32
N GLU A 79 21.56 19.49 -5.23
CA GLU A 79 21.35 18.17 -4.64
C GLU A 79 20.28 18.19 -3.54
N PRO A 80 19.46 17.12 -3.43
CA PRO A 80 19.34 16.01 -4.37
C PRO A 80 18.57 16.43 -5.64
N ALA A 81 19.13 16.10 -6.79
CA ALA A 81 18.47 16.38 -8.09
C ALA A 81 17.22 15.54 -8.29
N ILE A 82 17.20 14.33 -7.71
CA ILE A 82 16.07 13.40 -7.75
C ILE A 82 15.62 13.14 -6.32
N ARG A 83 14.34 13.38 -6.05
CA ARG A 83 13.70 13.06 -4.76
C ARG A 83 12.68 11.97 -4.99
N ILE A 84 12.84 10.85 -4.28
CA ILE A 84 12.04 9.64 -4.44
C ILE A 84 11.26 9.44 -3.14
N ALA A 85 9.97 9.13 -3.24
CA ALA A 85 9.18 8.64 -2.12
C ALA A 85 8.54 7.29 -2.50
N ALA A 86 8.66 6.29 -1.63
CA ALA A 86 8.21 4.94 -1.92
C ALA A 86 7.26 4.42 -0.83
N ALA A 87 6.21 3.71 -1.23
CA ALA A 87 5.23 3.05 -0.39
C ALA A 87 4.79 1.72 -1.03
N HIS A 88 3.84 0.99 -0.43
CA HIS A 88 3.32 -0.23 -1.03
C HIS A 88 1.79 -0.26 -1.13
N THR A 89 1.30 -1.06 -2.08
CA THR A 89 -0.12 -1.15 -2.47
C THR A 89 -0.82 -2.37 -1.90
N ASP A 90 -0.05 -3.38 -1.50
CA ASP A 90 -0.54 -4.63 -0.92
C ASP A 90 -0.76 -4.50 0.60
N PHE A 91 -1.43 -5.46 1.17
CA PHE A 91 -1.80 -5.49 2.58
C PHE A 91 -2.14 -6.92 3.00
N PRO A 92 -2.04 -7.29 4.30
CA PRO A 92 -2.41 -8.61 4.78
C PRO A 92 -3.88 -8.92 4.49
N CYS A 93 -4.13 -10.10 3.92
CA CYS A 93 -5.47 -10.53 3.54
C CYS A 93 -5.58 -12.06 3.44
N LEU A 94 -6.74 -12.55 3.01
CA LEU A 94 -6.95 -13.93 2.62
C LEU A 94 -7.01 -14.01 1.09
N ARG A 95 -6.12 -14.78 0.47
CA ARG A 95 -6.08 -14.98 -0.97
C ARG A 95 -6.81 -16.26 -1.36
N ILE A 96 -7.67 -16.20 -2.37
CA ILE A 96 -8.40 -17.36 -2.88
C ILE A 96 -7.43 -18.23 -3.66
N LYS A 97 -7.40 -19.55 -3.33
CA LYS A 97 -6.57 -20.55 -4.01
C LYS A 97 -7.19 -21.00 -5.34
N PRO A 98 -6.38 -21.48 -6.31
CA PRO A 98 -6.90 -22.24 -7.44
C PRO A 98 -7.75 -23.45 -6.96
N SER A 99 -8.76 -23.85 -7.74
CA SER A 99 -9.73 -24.90 -7.35
C SER A 99 -10.33 -24.62 -5.98
N CYS A 100 -10.94 -23.44 -5.86
CA CYS A 100 -11.31 -22.85 -4.58
C CYS A 100 -12.60 -23.37 -3.95
N ASP A 101 -13.48 -23.99 -4.72
CA ASP A 101 -14.79 -24.43 -4.23
C ASP A 101 -14.68 -25.65 -3.29
N ILE A 102 -15.29 -25.55 -2.13
CA ILE A 102 -15.40 -26.61 -1.12
C ILE A 102 -16.85 -26.74 -0.70
N GLN A 103 -17.36 -27.97 -0.66
CA GLN A 103 -18.67 -28.28 -0.09
C GLN A 103 -18.49 -29.09 1.20
N THR A 104 -19.14 -28.63 2.25
CA THR A 104 -19.08 -29.31 3.55
C THR A 104 -20.45 -29.26 4.22
N ASN A 105 -21.11 -30.40 4.33
CA ASN A 105 -22.39 -30.55 5.04
C ASN A 105 -23.46 -29.54 4.60
N GLY A 106 -23.61 -29.30 3.30
CA GLY A 106 -24.58 -28.36 2.73
C GLY A 106 -24.13 -26.89 2.73
N TYR A 107 -22.92 -26.61 3.15
CA TYR A 107 -22.29 -25.26 3.05
C TYR A 107 -21.33 -25.19 1.86
N ALA A 108 -21.45 -24.15 1.07
CA ALA A 108 -20.44 -23.76 0.10
C ALA A 108 -19.39 -22.87 0.79
N GLN A 109 -18.12 -23.26 0.70
CA GLN A 109 -16.97 -22.55 1.28
C GLN A 109 -15.92 -22.28 0.20
N VAL A 110 -15.02 -21.35 0.47
CA VAL A 110 -13.92 -21.01 -0.42
C VAL A 110 -12.58 -21.34 0.24
N ASN A 111 -11.73 -22.05 -0.50
CA ASN A 111 -10.36 -22.38 -0.07
C ASN A 111 -9.47 -21.16 -0.18
N VAL A 112 -8.80 -20.81 0.92
CA VAL A 112 -7.95 -19.61 1.00
C VAL A 112 -6.58 -19.90 1.59
N GLU A 113 -5.65 -19.00 1.36
CA GLU A 113 -4.39 -18.92 2.08
C GLU A 113 -4.19 -17.51 2.67
N VAL A 114 -3.45 -17.43 3.77
CA VAL A 114 -3.12 -16.16 4.40
C VAL A 114 -1.99 -15.49 3.62
N TYR A 115 -2.22 -14.27 3.18
CA TYR A 115 -1.24 -13.41 2.55
C TYR A 115 -0.72 -12.40 3.59
N GLY A 116 0.61 -12.34 3.77
CA GLY A 116 1.24 -11.48 4.76
C GLY A 116 1.05 -11.95 6.21
N GLY A 117 1.30 -11.04 7.14
CA GLY A 117 1.30 -11.28 8.59
C GLY A 117 -0.02 -10.96 9.30
N ALA A 118 -1.19 -11.35 8.76
CA ALA A 118 -2.50 -10.98 9.28
C ALA A 118 -2.75 -11.41 10.75
N ILE A 119 -3.44 -10.56 11.53
CA ILE A 119 -4.00 -10.92 12.85
C ILE A 119 -5.30 -11.71 12.61
N LEU A 120 -5.21 -13.04 12.61
CA LEU A 120 -6.24 -13.94 12.07
C LEU A 120 -7.60 -13.82 12.75
N ASN A 121 -7.66 -13.69 14.07
CA ASN A 121 -8.92 -13.60 14.83
C ASN A 121 -9.74 -12.35 14.50
N THR A 122 -9.14 -11.32 13.92
CA THR A 122 -9.83 -10.09 13.52
C THR A 122 -10.65 -10.26 12.25
N TRP A 123 -10.44 -11.34 11.50
CA TRP A 123 -11.15 -11.68 10.28
C TRP A 123 -12.45 -12.45 10.52
N LEU A 124 -12.62 -12.98 11.74
CA LEU A 124 -13.82 -13.72 12.12
C LEU A 124 -15.00 -12.76 12.28
N ASP A 125 -16.21 -13.24 11.93
CA ASP A 125 -17.51 -12.56 12.06
C ASP A 125 -17.65 -11.26 11.24
N ARG A 126 -16.73 -11.01 10.28
CA ARG A 126 -16.75 -9.82 9.43
C ARG A 126 -17.59 -10.03 8.16
N PRO A 127 -18.23 -8.98 7.63
CA PRO A 127 -18.77 -8.99 6.29
C PRO A 127 -17.62 -8.89 5.29
N LEU A 128 -17.42 -9.93 4.49
CA LEU A 128 -16.30 -10.05 3.58
C LEU A 128 -16.74 -9.95 2.12
N GLY A 129 -15.94 -9.25 1.31
CA GLY A 129 -16.05 -9.16 -0.13
C GLY A 129 -14.85 -9.81 -0.82
N VAL A 130 -14.92 -9.89 -2.13
CA VAL A 130 -13.84 -10.40 -3.00
C VAL A 130 -13.48 -9.35 -4.03
N ALA A 131 -12.19 -9.14 -4.25
CA ALA A 131 -11.67 -8.24 -5.27
C ALA A 131 -10.32 -8.73 -5.82
N GLY A 132 -9.98 -8.30 -7.01
CA GLY A 132 -8.69 -8.64 -7.64
C GLY A 132 -8.77 -8.67 -9.15
N ARG A 133 -8.01 -9.58 -9.77
CA ARG A 133 -7.90 -9.73 -11.21
C ARG A 133 -8.28 -11.14 -11.64
N VAL A 134 -8.88 -11.23 -12.83
CA VAL A 134 -9.25 -12.50 -13.47
C VAL A 134 -8.71 -12.53 -14.89
N ALA A 135 -7.94 -13.56 -15.22
CA ALA A 135 -7.46 -13.81 -16.56
C ALA A 135 -8.51 -14.62 -17.33
N VAL A 136 -8.98 -14.04 -18.43
CA VAL A 136 -10.01 -14.62 -19.28
C VAL A 136 -9.43 -14.90 -20.65
N ARG A 137 -9.89 -16.00 -21.27
CA ARG A 137 -9.49 -16.41 -22.62
C ARG A 137 -9.72 -15.27 -23.63
N SER A 138 -8.70 -15.02 -24.45
CA SER A 138 -8.75 -14.10 -25.60
C SER A 138 -8.57 -14.88 -26.91
N GLY A 139 -8.56 -14.16 -28.04
CA GLY A 139 -8.23 -14.74 -29.34
C GLY A 139 -6.75 -15.03 -29.57
N ASP A 140 -5.87 -14.46 -28.73
CA ASP A 140 -4.40 -14.64 -28.81
C ASP A 140 -3.91 -15.28 -27.50
N VAL A 141 -3.15 -16.37 -27.64
CA VAL A 141 -2.62 -17.16 -26.50
C VAL A 141 -1.65 -16.36 -25.63
N PHE A 142 -0.87 -15.44 -26.21
CA PHE A 142 0.12 -14.64 -25.48
C PHE A 142 -0.44 -13.35 -24.87
N THR A 143 -1.67 -12.98 -25.22
CA THR A 143 -2.35 -11.78 -24.73
C THR A 143 -3.72 -12.11 -24.12
N PRO A 144 -3.79 -12.89 -23.02
CA PRO A 144 -5.05 -13.13 -22.33
C PRO A 144 -5.66 -11.79 -21.88
N LYS A 145 -6.98 -11.72 -21.83
CA LYS A 145 -7.64 -10.54 -21.29
C LYS A 145 -7.63 -10.62 -19.75
N VAL A 146 -7.01 -9.65 -19.09
CA VAL A 146 -7.10 -9.50 -17.64
C VAL A 146 -8.17 -8.45 -17.32
N VAL A 147 -9.09 -8.79 -16.42
CA VAL A 147 -10.16 -7.90 -15.98
C VAL A 147 -10.13 -7.78 -14.45
N THR A 148 -10.40 -6.59 -13.93
CA THR A 148 -10.57 -6.38 -12.50
C THR A 148 -11.98 -6.82 -12.09
N PHE A 149 -12.08 -7.38 -10.87
CA PHE A 149 -13.33 -7.80 -10.26
C PHE A 149 -13.42 -7.25 -8.84
N GLN A 150 -14.56 -6.71 -8.46
CA GLN A 150 -14.92 -6.34 -7.10
C GLN A 150 -16.38 -6.70 -6.83
N SER A 151 -16.63 -7.42 -5.75
CA SER A 151 -18.00 -7.77 -5.35
C SER A 151 -18.78 -6.55 -4.85
N GLU A 152 -19.99 -6.35 -5.36
CA GLU A 152 -20.88 -5.26 -4.90
C GLU A 152 -21.41 -5.52 -3.49
N LYS A 153 -21.80 -6.75 -3.20
CA LYS A 153 -22.38 -7.17 -1.89
C LYS A 153 -21.36 -7.89 -1.00
N ASN A 154 -21.74 -8.06 0.26
CA ASN A 154 -21.05 -8.95 1.18
C ASN A 154 -21.26 -10.39 0.68
N LEU A 155 -20.17 -11.07 0.34
CA LEU A 155 -20.24 -12.41 -0.24
C LEU A 155 -20.03 -13.53 0.77
N MET A 156 -19.24 -13.25 1.81
CA MET A 156 -18.68 -14.28 2.67
C MET A 156 -18.59 -13.81 4.12
N THR A 157 -18.45 -14.78 5.02
CA THR A 157 -18.05 -14.55 6.41
C THR A 157 -17.34 -15.81 6.95
N ILE A 158 -16.51 -15.64 7.96
CA ILE A 158 -15.86 -16.72 8.71
C ILE A 158 -16.44 -16.70 10.12
N PRO A 159 -17.45 -17.53 10.43
CA PRO A 159 -18.09 -17.47 11.74
C PRO A 159 -17.20 -18.05 12.83
N ASN A 160 -17.15 -17.38 13.98
CA ASN A 160 -16.56 -17.94 15.18
C ASN A 160 -17.31 -19.19 15.66
N LEU A 161 -16.61 -20.08 16.35
CA LEU A 161 -17.27 -21.13 17.10
C LEU A 161 -17.96 -20.54 18.34
N ALA A 162 -19.20 -20.93 18.60
CA ALA A 162 -19.96 -20.42 19.74
C ALA A 162 -19.24 -20.68 21.07
N ILE A 163 -19.33 -19.73 22.01
CA ILE A 163 -18.65 -19.80 23.32
C ILE A 163 -18.96 -21.12 24.09
N HIS A 164 -20.16 -21.70 23.89
CA HIS A 164 -20.55 -22.95 24.51
C HIS A 164 -19.75 -24.16 24.01
N MET A 165 -19.22 -24.07 22.80
CA MET A 165 -18.43 -25.12 22.15
C MET A 165 -16.92 -24.86 22.27
N ASN A 166 -16.52 -23.61 22.62
CA ASN A 166 -15.12 -23.22 22.86
C ASN A 166 -15.02 -22.27 24.07
N ARG A 167 -15.06 -22.80 25.28
CA ARG A 167 -15.05 -22.00 26.52
C ARG A 167 -13.72 -21.32 26.81
N GLU A 168 -12.64 -21.73 26.13
CA GLU A 168 -11.30 -21.19 26.28
C GLU A 168 -10.99 -20.04 25.30
N VAL A 169 -11.92 -19.68 24.41
CA VAL A 169 -11.70 -18.67 23.36
C VAL A 169 -11.12 -17.35 23.88
N ASN A 170 -11.54 -16.91 25.08
CA ASN A 170 -11.06 -15.66 25.68
C ASN A 170 -9.67 -15.80 26.36
N LYS A 171 -9.08 -16.99 26.39
CA LYS A 171 -7.69 -17.22 26.84
C LYS A 171 -6.68 -17.18 25.68
N GLY A 172 -7.15 -16.97 24.46
CA GLY A 172 -6.38 -17.04 23.22
C GLY A 172 -6.53 -18.41 22.55
N VAL A 173 -6.86 -18.39 21.27
CA VAL A 173 -6.98 -19.59 20.43
C VAL A 173 -6.06 -19.42 19.23
N GLU A 174 -5.18 -20.39 19.04
CA GLU A 174 -4.42 -20.51 17.80
C GLU A 174 -5.35 -21.03 16.69
N LEU A 175 -5.52 -20.25 15.63
CA LEU A 175 -6.35 -20.63 14.49
C LEU A 175 -5.53 -21.41 13.46
N ASN A 176 -6.02 -22.58 13.07
CA ASN A 176 -5.45 -23.35 11.97
C ASN A 176 -5.81 -22.69 10.63
N LYS A 177 -4.78 -22.20 9.92
CA LYS A 177 -4.94 -21.46 8.66
C LYS A 177 -5.61 -22.29 7.56
N GLN A 178 -5.47 -23.63 7.58
CA GLN A 178 -6.01 -24.51 6.55
C GLN A 178 -7.48 -24.88 6.77
N THR A 179 -7.93 -24.98 8.02
CA THR A 179 -9.22 -25.56 8.36
C THR A 179 -10.20 -24.61 9.04
N GLU A 180 -9.70 -23.53 9.68
CA GLU A 180 -10.52 -22.65 10.51
C GLU A 180 -10.72 -21.25 9.91
N LEU A 181 -10.10 -20.97 8.75
CA LEU A 181 -10.23 -19.70 8.01
C LEU A 181 -10.99 -19.84 6.70
N LEU A 182 -11.73 -20.90 6.49
CA LEU A 182 -12.51 -21.11 5.26
C LEU A 182 -13.80 -20.28 5.30
N PRO A 183 -13.95 -19.24 4.46
CA PRO A 183 -15.15 -18.42 4.44
C PRO A 183 -16.34 -19.20 3.89
N ILE A 184 -17.49 -19.05 4.52
CA ILE A 184 -18.77 -19.55 4.01
C ILE A 184 -19.31 -18.52 3.02
N CYS A 185 -19.68 -18.98 1.82
CA CYS A 185 -20.24 -18.13 0.76
C CYS A 185 -21.67 -18.51 0.35
N GLY A 186 -22.23 -19.63 0.88
CA GLY A 186 -23.60 -20.02 0.58
C GLY A 186 -24.03 -21.33 1.23
N LEU A 187 -25.30 -21.68 0.96
CA LEU A 187 -25.87 -22.97 1.28
C LEU A 187 -26.10 -23.71 -0.05
N SER A 188 -25.17 -24.58 -0.41
CA SER A 188 -25.21 -25.33 -1.67
C SER A 188 -24.31 -26.56 -1.58
N ASP A 189 -24.70 -27.59 -2.31
CA ASP A 189 -23.87 -28.78 -2.59
C ASP A 189 -23.28 -28.74 -4.02
N ASP A 190 -23.42 -27.62 -4.75
CA ASP A 190 -22.89 -27.45 -6.11
C ASP A 190 -21.37 -27.37 -6.09
N ALA A 191 -20.71 -28.12 -6.95
CA ALA A 191 -19.25 -28.30 -6.94
C ALA A 191 -18.46 -27.05 -7.32
N ASP A 192 -19.06 -26.14 -8.10
CA ASP A 192 -18.41 -24.93 -8.62
C ASP A 192 -19.17 -23.67 -8.24
N TYR A 193 -19.73 -23.62 -7.04
CA TYR A 193 -20.67 -22.58 -6.60
C TYR A 193 -20.09 -21.16 -6.69
N PHE A 194 -18.85 -20.97 -6.26
CA PHE A 194 -18.16 -19.67 -6.33
C PHE A 194 -17.70 -19.35 -7.76
N LEU A 195 -17.17 -20.34 -8.48
CA LEU A 195 -16.74 -20.13 -9.88
C LEU A 195 -17.91 -19.82 -10.82
N ASP A 196 -19.06 -20.44 -10.63
CA ASP A 196 -20.27 -20.14 -11.40
C ASP A 196 -20.80 -18.73 -11.10
N PHE A 197 -20.73 -18.30 -9.84
CA PHE A 197 -21.00 -16.91 -9.47
C PHE A 197 -20.05 -15.95 -10.17
N LEU A 198 -18.72 -16.21 -10.12
CA LEU A 198 -17.69 -15.35 -10.74
C LEU A 198 -17.89 -15.23 -12.25
N ALA A 199 -18.15 -16.35 -12.93
CA ALA A 199 -18.42 -16.39 -14.37
C ALA A 199 -19.64 -15.55 -14.76
N LYS A 200 -20.71 -15.62 -13.94
CA LYS A 200 -21.91 -14.83 -14.13
C LYS A 200 -21.66 -13.32 -13.96
N GLU A 201 -20.96 -12.93 -12.90
CA GLU A 201 -20.65 -11.52 -12.64
C GLU A 201 -19.78 -10.91 -13.74
N LEU A 202 -18.84 -11.69 -14.28
CA LEU A 202 -17.97 -11.28 -15.38
C LEU A 202 -18.63 -11.38 -16.76
N ALA A 203 -19.82 -11.95 -16.85
CA ALA A 203 -20.54 -12.24 -18.10
C ALA A 203 -19.70 -13.07 -19.10
N VAL A 204 -18.96 -14.07 -18.59
CA VAL A 204 -18.14 -15.01 -19.38
C VAL A 204 -18.57 -16.45 -19.10
N LYS A 205 -18.11 -17.39 -19.93
CA LYS A 205 -18.27 -18.81 -19.62
C LYS A 205 -17.24 -19.22 -18.57
N LYS A 206 -17.60 -20.15 -17.68
CA LYS A 206 -16.68 -20.66 -16.64
C LYS A 206 -15.37 -21.20 -17.22
N GLU A 207 -15.42 -21.94 -18.32
CA GLU A 207 -14.27 -22.50 -19.02
C GLU A 207 -13.37 -21.46 -19.70
N ASP A 208 -13.81 -20.20 -19.79
CA ASP A 208 -13.01 -19.08 -20.28
C ASP A 208 -12.27 -18.34 -19.16
N ILE A 209 -12.58 -18.61 -17.89
CA ILE A 209 -11.78 -18.19 -16.75
C ILE A 209 -10.56 -19.10 -16.70
N LEU A 210 -9.39 -18.55 -16.99
CA LEU A 210 -8.13 -19.30 -17.04
C LEU A 210 -7.41 -19.36 -15.69
N ASP A 211 -7.39 -18.23 -14.98
CA ASP A 211 -6.82 -18.09 -13.65
C ASP A 211 -7.26 -16.78 -13.01
N PHE A 212 -6.96 -16.59 -11.73
CA PHE A 212 -7.30 -15.36 -11.01
C PHE A 212 -6.32 -15.07 -9.86
N GLU A 213 -6.22 -13.79 -9.53
CA GLU A 213 -5.59 -13.28 -8.32
C GLU A 213 -6.63 -12.53 -7.51
N LEU A 214 -7.43 -13.27 -6.73
CA LEU A 214 -8.54 -12.74 -5.95
C LEU A 214 -8.21 -12.75 -4.47
N THR A 215 -8.45 -11.62 -3.81
CA THR A 215 -8.32 -11.45 -2.37
C THR A 215 -9.68 -11.24 -1.71
N ILE A 216 -9.79 -11.75 -0.49
CA ILE A 216 -10.93 -11.48 0.38
C ILE A 216 -10.59 -10.26 1.21
N TYR A 217 -11.49 -9.29 1.30
CA TYR A 217 -11.30 -8.06 2.04
C TYR A 217 -12.48 -7.76 2.95
N ASN A 218 -12.21 -7.04 4.05
CA ASN A 218 -13.24 -6.53 4.95
C ASN A 218 -14.01 -5.38 4.28
N LYS A 219 -15.34 -5.51 4.18
CA LYS A 219 -16.22 -4.54 3.52
C LYS A 219 -16.68 -3.39 4.42
N GLU A 220 -16.30 -3.39 5.69
CA GLU A 220 -16.59 -2.27 6.58
C GLU A 220 -15.88 -1.01 6.09
N LYS A 221 -16.62 0.08 6.00
CA LYS A 221 -16.09 1.37 5.55
C LYS A 221 -15.12 2.00 6.55
N PRO A 222 -14.22 2.87 6.10
CA PRO A 222 -13.45 3.71 7.00
C PRO A 222 -14.39 4.65 7.76
N GLU A 223 -14.12 4.87 9.04
CA GLU A 223 -14.94 5.69 9.92
C GLU A 223 -14.07 6.48 10.89
N PHE A 224 -14.58 7.65 11.29
CA PHE A 224 -14.04 8.37 12.43
C PHE A 224 -14.44 7.69 13.74
N VAL A 225 -13.53 7.69 14.71
CA VAL A 225 -13.75 7.16 16.06
C VAL A 225 -13.17 8.16 17.07
N GLY A 226 -13.81 8.25 18.22
CA GLY A 226 -13.42 9.16 19.29
C GLY A 226 -14.55 10.15 19.62
N LEU A 227 -14.44 10.82 20.75
CA LEU A 227 -15.47 11.78 21.16
C LEU A 227 -15.51 13.04 20.27
N ASN A 228 -14.39 13.35 19.59
CA ASN A 228 -14.25 14.49 18.69
C ASN A 228 -13.64 14.05 17.34
N ASP A 229 -13.89 12.81 16.91
CA ASP A 229 -13.42 12.27 15.64
C ASP A 229 -11.89 12.28 15.48
N GLU A 230 -11.16 12.07 16.59
CA GLU A 230 -9.69 12.15 16.61
C GLU A 230 -9.01 11.00 15.85
N PHE A 231 -9.68 9.85 15.73
CA PHE A 231 -9.11 8.65 15.14
C PHE A 231 -9.82 8.26 13.85
N ILE A 232 -9.10 7.56 13.01
CA ILE A 232 -9.62 6.83 11.84
C ILE A 232 -9.50 5.35 12.13
N SER A 233 -10.62 4.62 12.06
CA SER A 233 -10.67 3.17 12.10
C SER A 233 -11.01 2.65 10.71
N ALA A 234 -10.09 1.88 10.11
CA ALA A 234 -10.26 1.34 8.76
C ALA A 234 -9.40 0.10 8.54
N SER A 235 -9.73 -0.67 7.52
CA SER A 235 -8.85 -1.71 6.97
C SER A 235 -7.81 -1.07 6.04
N ARG A 236 -6.64 -1.70 5.89
CA ARG A 236 -5.62 -1.34 4.89
C ARG A 236 -5.02 0.07 5.07
N LEU A 237 -5.05 0.60 6.30
CA LEU A 237 -4.28 1.81 6.62
C LEU A 237 -2.80 1.57 6.34
N ASP A 238 -2.31 0.41 6.71
CA ASP A 238 -1.08 -0.20 6.22
C ASP A 238 -1.31 -0.76 4.81
N ASN A 239 -0.80 -0.15 3.72
CA ASN A 239 -0.03 1.09 3.66
C ASN A 239 -0.70 2.12 2.71
N LEU A 240 -2.04 2.02 2.53
CA LEU A 240 -2.78 2.93 1.65
C LEU A 240 -2.81 4.38 2.18
N ASN A 241 -2.58 4.59 3.48
CA ASN A 241 -2.41 5.93 4.03
C ASN A 241 -1.17 6.62 3.44
N SER A 242 -0.06 5.90 3.32
CA SER A 242 1.16 6.39 2.70
C SER A 242 0.98 6.60 1.20
N CYS A 243 0.35 5.65 0.49
CA CYS A 243 0.01 5.82 -0.93
C CYS A 243 -0.82 7.09 -1.16
N SER A 244 -1.82 7.36 -0.31
CA SER A 244 -2.64 8.57 -0.35
C SER A 244 -1.80 9.84 -0.22
N ALA A 245 -0.94 9.89 0.80
CA ALA A 245 -0.08 11.05 1.06
C ALA A 245 0.93 11.31 -0.09
N LEU A 246 1.54 10.24 -0.63
CA LEU A 246 2.48 10.35 -1.74
C LEU A 246 1.81 10.87 -3.01
N VAL A 247 0.65 10.31 -3.37
CA VAL A 247 -0.11 10.74 -4.55
C VAL A 247 -0.57 12.19 -4.41
N SER A 248 -1.07 12.60 -3.24
CA SER A 248 -1.44 13.99 -2.99
C SER A 248 -0.24 14.93 -3.11
N ALA A 249 0.88 14.59 -2.49
CA ALA A 249 2.07 15.44 -2.48
C ALA A 249 2.70 15.62 -3.87
N ILE A 250 2.80 14.56 -4.68
CA ILE A 250 3.38 14.69 -6.02
C ILE A 250 2.43 15.43 -6.99
N THR A 251 1.11 15.31 -6.78
CA THR A 251 0.10 16.05 -7.54
C THR A 251 0.24 17.55 -7.33
N ASP A 252 0.47 17.97 -6.09
CA ASP A 252 0.63 19.36 -5.68
C ASP A 252 2.04 19.92 -5.98
N SER A 253 2.99 19.07 -6.36
CA SER A 253 4.38 19.48 -6.59
C SER A 253 4.55 20.29 -7.86
N ASP A 254 5.29 21.40 -7.77
CA ASP A 254 5.67 22.29 -8.87
C ASP A 254 7.20 22.51 -8.96
N ARG A 255 7.99 21.61 -8.40
CA ARG A 255 9.45 21.71 -8.36
C ARG A 255 10.05 21.91 -9.75
N ALA A 256 10.71 23.05 -9.96
CA ALA A 256 11.25 23.47 -11.25
C ALA A 256 12.71 23.04 -11.51
N ASP A 257 13.47 22.70 -10.47
CA ASP A 257 14.93 22.50 -10.50
C ASP A 257 15.39 21.05 -10.35
N GLY A 258 14.48 20.10 -10.23
CA GLY A 258 14.79 18.69 -10.08
C GLY A 258 13.57 17.79 -10.27
N MET A 259 13.81 16.51 -10.36
CA MET A 259 12.77 15.49 -10.55
C MET A 259 12.22 15.01 -9.20
N ASN A 260 10.91 14.86 -9.12
CA ASN A 260 10.25 14.10 -8.05
C ASN A 260 9.69 12.80 -8.62
N LEU A 261 9.75 11.72 -7.83
CA LEU A 261 9.22 10.41 -8.21
C LEU A 261 8.56 9.75 -7.01
N ILE A 262 7.37 9.18 -7.21
CA ILE A 262 6.77 8.23 -6.28
C ILE A 262 6.84 6.82 -6.88
N ALA A 263 7.06 5.82 -6.00
CA ALA A 263 7.06 4.40 -6.34
C ALA A 263 6.12 3.68 -5.36
N LEU A 264 5.02 3.14 -5.86
CA LEU A 264 4.06 2.36 -5.09
C LEU A 264 4.23 0.89 -5.48
N PHE A 265 4.91 0.12 -4.64
CA PHE A 265 5.27 -1.28 -4.91
C PHE A 265 4.20 -2.27 -4.46
N ASP A 266 4.19 -3.45 -5.06
CA ASP A 266 3.43 -4.60 -4.61
C ASP A 266 4.32 -5.59 -3.84
N HIS A 267 3.70 -6.53 -3.13
CA HIS A 267 4.38 -7.65 -2.45
C HIS A 267 5.33 -7.26 -1.30
N GLU A 268 5.14 -6.10 -0.68
CA GLU A 268 5.92 -5.73 0.51
C GLU A 268 5.68 -6.73 1.65
N GLU A 269 4.43 -7.05 1.92
CA GLU A 269 3.93 -7.91 2.99
C GLU A 269 4.44 -9.36 2.96
N ILE A 270 5.03 -9.75 1.83
CA ILE A 270 5.62 -11.08 1.60
C ILE A 270 7.11 -11.00 1.25
N GLY A 271 7.76 -9.85 1.51
CA GLY A 271 9.21 -9.66 1.44
C GLY A 271 9.74 -9.03 0.17
N SER A 272 8.91 -8.38 -0.66
CA SER A 272 9.30 -7.56 -1.84
C SER A 272 10.04 -8.30 -2.96
N ARG A 273 10.23 -9.62 -2.89
CA ARG A 273 11.04 -10.41 -3.85
C ARG A 273 10.20 -10.88 -5.03
N SER A 274 9.78 -9.95 -5.86
CA SER A 274 9.02 -10.23 -7.09
C SER A 274 9.36 -9.20 -8.16
N LYS A 275 8.89 -9.41 -9.40
CA LYS A 275 9.05 -8.43 -10.50
C LYS A 275 8.34 -7.09 -10.22
N GLN A 276 7.41 -7.05 -9.26
CA GLN A 276 6.58 -5.89 -8.89
C GLN A 276 6.97 -5.29 -7.54
N GLY A 277 7.83 -5.98 -6.78
CA GLY A 277 8.28 -5.56 -5.45
C GLY A 277 9.51 -4.66 -5.47
N ALA A 278 9.76 -3.99 -4.36
CA ALA A 278 10.92 -3.12 -4.16
C ALA A 278 12.27 -3.87 -4.23
N GLY A 279 12.25 -5.20 -4.12
CA GLY A 279 13.40 -6.08 -4.28
C GLY A 279 13.74 -6.43 -5.74
N SER A 280 13.04 -5.87 -6.71
CA SER A 280 13.41 -5.94 -8.12
C SER A 280 14.34 -4.79 -8.52
N ILE A 281 15.00 -4.90 -9.68
CA ILE A 281 15.80 -3.80 -10.25
C ILE A 281 14.95 -2.67 -10.83
N LEU A 282 13.63 -2.79 -10.79
CA LEU A 282 12.68 -1.95 -11.49
C LEU A 282 12.82 -0.45 -11.17
N LEU A 283 13.03 -0.07 -9.91
CA LEU A 283 13.23 1.34 -9.53
C LEU A 283 14.50 1.92 -10.18
N HIS A 284 15.61 1.17 -10.13
CA HIS A 284 16.86 1.57 -10.78
C HIS A 284 16.67 1.75 -12.30
N ASP A 285 16.09 0.76 -12.95
CA ASP A 285 15.90 0.79 -14.41
C ASP A 285 14.91 1.88 -14.85
N MET A 286 13.89 2.15 -14.03
CA MET A 286 12.98 3.27 -14.24
C MET A 286 13.73 4.61 -14.25
N LEU A 287 14.57 4.86 -13.27
CA LEU A 287 15.36 6.08 -13.16
C LEU A 287 16.38 6.21 -14.30
N VAL A 288 17.10 5.13 -14.62
CA VAL A 288 18.06 5.10 -15.75
C VAL A 288 17.32 5.44 -17.05
N ARG A 289 16.16 4.85 -17.27
CA ARG A 289 15.35 5.11 -18.46
C ARG A 289 14.90 6.56 -18.52
N ILE A 290 14.32 7.11 -17.46
CA ILE A 290 13.89 8.52 -17.42
C ILE A 290 15.06 9.45 -17.77
N LEU A 291 16.21 9.26 -17.14
CA LEU A 291 17.38 10.09 -17.40
C LEU A 291 17.90 9.97 -18.84
N THR A 292 17.88 8.75 -19.40
CA THR A 292 18.26 8.50 -20.79
C THR A 292 17.30 9.19 -21.76
N GLU A 293 16.00 9.07 -21.56
CA GLU A 293 14.99 9.74 -22.40
C GLU A 293 15.05 11.27 -22.28
N CYS A 294 15.62 11.79 -21.18
CA CYS A 294 15.91 13.22 -21.01
C CYS A 294 17.25 13.67 -21.62
N GLY A 295 18.03 12.78 -22.26
CA GLY A 295 19.32 13.10 -22.85
C GLY A 295 20.46 13.26 -21.83
N LEU A 296 20.33 12.61 -20.67
CA LEU A 296 21.27 12.71 -19.54
C LEU A 296 22.11 11.43 -19.31
N GLU A 297 22.35 10.65 -20.37
CA GLU A 297 23.02 9.33 -20.29
C GLU A 297 24.41 9.41 -19.62
N LYS A 298 25.11 10.53 -19.83
CA LYS A 298 26.46 10.77 -19.26
C LYS A 298 26.43 11.13 -17.77
N GLU A 299 25.27 11.55 -17.27
CA GLU A 299 25.09 12.04 -15.90
C GLU A 299 24.35 11.03 -15.01
N VAL A 300 23.85 9.91 -15.56
CA VAL A 300 23.03 8.94 -14.86
C VAL A 300 23.60 8.58 -13.48
N TRP A 301 24.86 8.15 -13.42
CA TRP A 301 25.48 7.71 -12.17
C TRP A 301 25.62 8.82 -11.13
N ASN A 302 25.98 10.03 -11.56
CA ASN A 302 26.09 11.18 -10.64
C ASN A 302 24.72 11.55 -10.07
N ARG A 303 23.68 11.59 -10.93
CA ARG A 303 22.33 11.96 -10.51
C ARG A 303 21.69 10.90 -9.63
N LEU A 304 21.90 9.61 -9.96
CA LEU A 304 21.43 8.50 -9.11
C LEU A 304 22.10 8.56 -7.73
N TYR A 305 23.44 8.67 -7.68
CA TYR A 305 24.18 8.68 -6.41
C TYR A 305 23.76 9.86 -5.50
N ASN A 306 23.46 11.00 -6.09
CA ASN A 306 23.04 12.21 -5.39
C ASN A 306 21.51 12.34 -5.24
N SER A 307 20.77 11.24 -5.42
CA SER A 307 19.34 11.18 -5.12
C SER A 307 19.09 10.85 -3.65
N MET A 308 17.83 10.94 -3.22
CA MET A 308 17.40 10.57 -1.88
C MET A 308 16.07 9.82 -1.94
N ILE A 309 15.95 8.78 -1.12
CA ILE A 309 14.72 7.99 -0.96
C ILE A 309 14.09 8.29 0.40
N LEU A 310 12.82 8.63 0.37
CA LEU A 310 11.92 8.61 1.51
C LEU A 310 11.09 7.32 1.44
N SER A 311 11.39 6.36 2.28
CA SER A 311 10.61 5.13 2.42
C SER A 311 9.47 5.37 3.40
N VAL A 312 8.24 5.29 2.89
CA VAL A 312 7.04 5.67 3.65
C VAL A 312 6.20 4.43 3.90
N ASP A 313 6.23 4.02 5.14
CA ASP A 313 5.51 2.86 5.63
C ASP A 313 5.10 3.13 7.09
N VAL A 314 4.07 2.43 7.59
CA VAL A 314 3.53 2.69 8.92
C VAL A 314 4.52 2.34 10.05
N ALA A 315 4.27 2.85 11.23
CA ALA A 315 5.04 2.56 12.44
C ALA A 315 4.14 2.02 13.56
N HIS A 316 4.72 1.39 14.57
CA HIS A 316 3.95 0.98 15.75
C HIS A 316 3.70 2.17 16.68
N GLY A 317 2.43 2.44 16.98
CA GLY A 317 2.02 3.39 18.01
C GLY A 317 2.07 2.78 19.42
N LEU A 318 2.25 3.63 20.44
CA LEU A 318 2.17 3.24 21.83
C LEU A 318 0.75 2.74 22.18
N HIS A 319 0.61 1.44 22.40
CA HIS A 319 -0.66 0.88 22.80
C HIS A 319 -0.91 1.12 24.31
N PRO A 320 -1.98 1.83 24.71
CA PRO A 320 -2.17 2.25 26.11
C PRO A 320 -2.27 1.06 27.09
N ASN A 321 -2.84 -0.06 26.66
CA ASN A 321 -2.97 -1.27 27.49
C ASN A 321 -1.70 -2.13 27.49
N TYR A 322 -0.72 -1.86 26.62
CA TYR A 322 0.50 -2.67 26.46
C TYR A 322 1.75 -1.80 26.37
N ALA A 323 1.80 -0.70 27.15
CA ALA A 323 2.90 0.28 27.10
C ALA A 323 4.29 -0.34 27.32
N GLY A 324 4.37 -1.46 28.05
CA GLY A 324 5.61 -2.22 28.25
C GLY A 324 6.16 -2.94 27.01
N LYS A 325 5.41 -2.97 25.90
CA LYS A 325 5.88 -3.53 24.62
C LYS A 325 6.69 -2.54 23.77
N MET A 326 6.74 -1.27 24.16
CA MET A 326 7.51 -0.24 23.47
C MET A 326 8.89 -0.06 24.09
N ASP A 327 9.78 0.60 23.36
CA ASP A 327 11.08 1.07 23.85
C ASP A 327 10.90 1.97 25.10
N LEU A 328 11.97 2.18 25.86
CA LEU A 328 11.90 2.94 27.12
C LEU A 328 11.67 4.43 26.91
N THR A 329 12.22 5.00 25.85
CA THR A 329 12.24 6.46 25.58
C THR A 329 11.58 6.85 24.26
N ASN A 330 11.58 5.96 23.24
CA ASN A 330 11.00 6.21 21.92
C ASN A 330 9.61 5.56 21.84
N LYS A 331 8.58 6.32 22.23
CA LYS A 331 7.20 5.84 22.37
C LYS A 331 6.23 6.71 21.59
N PRO A 332 6.11 6.51 20.28
CA PRO A 332 5.20 7.32 19.47
C PRO A 332 3.75 7.21 19.94
N VAL A 333 3.10 8.35 20.07
CA VAL A 333 1.68 8.47 20.43
C VAL A 333 0.90 8.96 19.22
N LEU A 334 -0.24 8.38 18.95
CA LEU A 334 -1.14 8.80 17.88
C LEU A 334 -1.54 10.27 18.05
N GLY A 335 -1.59 11.02 16.95
CA GLY A 335 -1.93 12.45 16.96
C GLY A 335 -0.75 13.39 17.30
N LYS A 336 0.47 12.87 17.30
CA LYS A 336 1.70 13.66 17.52
C LYS A 336 2.61 13.74 16.28
N GLY A 337 2.06 13.45 15.11
CA GLY A 337 2.77 13.43 13.85
C GLY A 337 3.35 12.06 13.51
N PHE A 338 3.93 11.98 12.32
CA PHE A 338 4.57 10.75 11.82
C PHE A 338 5.84 10.40 12.61
N CYS A 339 6.35 9.18 12.40
CA CYS A 339 7.57 8.67 13.03
C CYS A 339 8.73 8.66 12.04
N ILE A 340 9.93 9.06 12.47
CA ILE A 340 11.20 8.70 11.85
C ILE A 340 11.63 7.38 12.47
N LYS A 341 11.81 6.32 11.66
CA LYS A 341 12.09 4.95 12.11
C LYS A 341 13.58 4.66 12.02
N GLU A 342 14.17 4.17 13.11
CA GLU A 342 15.59 3.81 13.18
C GLU A 342 15.77 2.38 13.70
N ALA A 343 16.69 1.61 13.13
CA ALA A 343 17.07 0.29 13.60
C ALA A 343 18.56 0.02 13.36
N CYS A 344 19.28 -0.41 14.41
CA CYS A 344 20.70 -0.75 14.28
C CYS A 344 20.96 -1.99 13.39
N SER A 345 19.94 -2.83 13.20
CA SER A 345 19.96 -3.98 12.29
C SER A 345 19.84 -3.60 10.81
N GLN A 346 19.59 -2.31 10.51
CA GLN A 346 19.27 -1.82 9.16
C GLN A 346 18.02 -2.46 8.55
N SER A 347 17.10 -2.95 9.39
CA SER A 347 15.75 -3.31 8.94
C SER A 347 14.93 -2.08 8.52
N TYR A 348 15.35 -0.89 8.96
CA TYR A 348 15.01 0.43 8.41
C TYR A 348 16.28 1.04 7.85
N ALA A 349 16.24 1.54 6.61
CA ALA A 349 17.40 2.06 5.88
C ALA A 349 17.77 3.51 6.30
N THR A 350 17.64 3.82 7.56
CA THR A 350 17.80 5.17 8.09
C THR A 350 19.22 5.41 8.59
N ASP A 351 19.83 6.52 8.17
CA ASP A 351 21.09 7.03 8.71
C ASP A 351 20.94 8.45 9.27
N CYS A 352 21.89 8.90 10.09
CA CYS A 352 21.81 10.20 10.75
C CYS A 352 21.81 11.39 9.77
N GLY A 353 22.44 11.26 8.61
CA GLY A 353 22.46 12.30 7.59
C GLY A 353 21.09 12.47 6.92
N ALA A 354 20.42 11.37 6.64
CA ALA A 354 19.08 11.38 6.10
C ALA A 354 18.05 11.90 7.13
N VAL A 355 18.17 11.47 8.39
CA VAL A 355 17.37 11.98 9.51
C VAL A 355 17.49 13.49 9.63
N ALA A 356 18.72 14.03 9.58
CA ALA A 356 18.96 15.46 9.72
C ALA A 356 18.27 16.28 8.61
N VAL A 357 18.15 15.74 7.38
CA VAL A 357 17.40 16.39 6.31
C VAL A 357 15.93 16.50 6.68
N ILE A 358 15.31 15.40 7.11
CA ILE A 358 13.89 15.37 7.46
C ILE A 358 13.61 16.27 8.67
N GLN A 359 14.45 16.24 9.69
CA GLN A 359 14.30 17.12 10.86
C GLN A 359 14.36 18.60 10.49
N GLN A 360 15.31 19.01 9.64
CA GLN A 360 15.38 20.40 9.17
C GLN A 360 14.17 20.82 8.35
N ILE A 361 13.61 19.94 7.52
CA ILE A 361 12.35 20.21 6.81
C ILE A 361 11.22 20.41 7.82
N CYS A 362 11.08 19.51 8.77
CA CYS A 362 10.01 19.57 9.80
C CYS A 362 10.15 20.84 10.67
N GLU A 363 11.36 21.21 11.08
CA GLU A 363 11.62 22.40 11.88
C GLU A 363 11.26 23.68 11.11
N LYS A 364 11.67 23.74 9.84
CA LYS A 364 11.39 24.90 8.97
C LYS A 364 9.88 25.11 8.76
N ASP A 365 9.17 24.04 8.49
CA ASP A 365 7.76 24.10 8.11
C ASP A 365 6.79 23.74 9.28
N GLN A 366 7.35 23.60 10.50
CA GLN A 366 6.63 23.30 11.76
C GLN A 366 5.79 22.02 11.69
N ILE A 367 6.28 21.00 11.00
CA ILE A 367 5.59 19.72 10.84
C ILE A 367 5.88 18.82 12.06
N PRO A 368 4.86 18.30 12.76
CA PRO A 368 5.08 17.45 13.92
C PRO A 368 5.61 16.07 13.53
N TYR A 369 6.64 15.61 14.23
CA TYR A 369 7.22 14.28 14.06
C TYR A 369 7.67 13.67 15.39
N GLN A 370 7.85 12.37 15.40
CA GLN A 370 8.33 11.59 16.53
C GLN A 370 9.46 10.66 16.08
N LYS A 371 10.13 10.02 17.03
CA LYS A 371 11.10 8.97 16.76
C LYS A 371 10.55 7.61 17.15
N PHE A 372 10.82 6.58 16.35
CA PHE A 372 10.48 5.20 16.62
C PHE A 372 11.73 4.31 16.56
N VAL A 373 11.90 3.50 17.57
CA VAL A 373 12.91 2.43 17.64
C VAL A 373 12.23 1.21 18.25
N ASN A 374 12.53 0.02 17.76
CA ASN A 374 12.03 -1.21 18.35
C ASN A 374 12.57 -1.41 19.76
N ARG A 375 11.79 -2.01 20.65
CA ARG A 375 12.27 -2.48 21.94
C ARG A 375 13.39 -3.51 21.72
N SER A 376 14.51 -3.38 22.44
CA SER A 376 15.75 -4.12 22.16
C SER A 376 15.64 -5.65 22.26
N ASP A 377 14.65 -6.16 22.96
CA ASP A 377 14.39 -7.60 23.15
C ASP A 377 13.25 -8.13 22.25
N LEU A 378 12.72 -7.30 21.33
CA LEU A 378 11.72 -7.70 20.36
C LEU A 378 12.31 -7.56 18.94
N ALA A 379 12.15 -8.62 18.15
CA ALA A 379 12.42 -8.52 16.72
C ALA A 379 11.34 -7.63 16.07
N GLY A 380 11.78 -6.56 15.43
CA GLY A 380 10.91 -5.72 14.60
C GLY A 380 10.74 -6.28 13.21
N GLY A 381 9.76 -5.76 12.47
CA GLY A 381 9.67 -5.93 11.01
C GLY A 381 10.76 -5.14 10.28
N GLY A 382 10.86 -5.35 8.98
CA GLY A 382 11.62 -4.51 8.05
C GLY A 382 10.65 -3.70 7.18
N THR A 383 11.20 -2.86 6.31
CA THR A 383 10.44 -2.07 5.35
C THR A 383 11.03 -2.20 3.95
N LEU A 384 10.26 -1.79 2.96
CA LEU A 384 10.72 -1.73 1.56
C LEU A 384 11.98 -0.85 1.41
N GLY A 385 12.22 0.14 2.29
CA GLY A 385 13.35 1.04 2.23
C GLY A 385 14.71 0.34 2.35
N SER A 386 14.83 -0.62 3.27
CA SER A 386 16.05 -1.41 3.42
C SER A 386 16.34 -2.26 2.19
N ILE A 387 15.30 -2.75 1.51
CA ILE A 387 15.41 -3.58 0.30
C ILE A 387 15.72 -2.70 -0.92
N ALA A 388 14.97 -1.62 -1.11
CA ALA A 388 15.18 -0.69 -2.23
C ALA A 388 16.57 -0.03 -2.20
N SER A 389 17.04 0.40 -1.00
CA SER A 389 18.35 1.01 -0.83
C SER A 389 19.52 0.05 -1.06
N ALA A 390 19.31 -1.26 -0.94
CA ALA A 390 20.32 -2.26 -1.30
C ALA A 390 20.52 -2.37 -2.83
N LEU A 391 19.48 -2.07 -3.61
CA LEU A 391 19.53 -2.09 -5.08
C LEU A 391 19.84 -0.72 -5.69
N LEU A 392 19.45 0.35 -5.00
CA LEU A 392 19.77 1.73 -5.34
C LEU A 392 20.45 2.38 -4.12
N PRO A 393 21.80 2.27 -3.99
CA PRO A 393 22.54 2.62 -2.76
C PRO A 393 22.69 4.15 -2.61
N VAL A 394 21.60 4.80 -2.25
CA VAL A 394 21.51 6.25 -2.06
C VAL A 394 21.01 6.57 -0.65
N LYS A 395 21.16 7.84 -0.25
CA LYS A 395 20.67 8.32 1.05
C LYS A 395 19.19 7.96 1.21
N THR A 396 18.85 7.24 2.28
CA THR A 396 17.48 6.73 2.52
C THR A 396 17.07 6.97 3.96
N VAL A 397 15.79 7.28 4.17
CA VAL A 397 15.19 7.39 5.50
C VAL A 397 13.81 6.72 5.49
N ASP A 398 13.54 5.94 6.52
CA ASP A 398 12.25 5.31 6.77
C ASP A 398 11.39 6.15 7.71
N ILE A 399 10.19 6.46 7.28
CA ILE A 399 9.19 7.19 8.07
C ILE A 399 7.83 6.50 8.01
N GLY A 400 6.91 6.88 8.90
CA GLY A 400 5.52 6.41 8.78
C GLY A 400 4.61 6.87 9.91
N ILE A 401 3.30 6.76 9.66
CA ILE A 401 2.28 7.10 10.65
C ILE A 401 2.22 6.00 11.73
N PRO A 402 2.17 6.35 13.03
CA PRO A 402 1.98 5.35 14.08
C PRO A 402 0.56 4.77 14.04
N LEU A 403 0.46 3.44 13.96
CA LEU A 403 -0.79 2.69 14.01
C LEU A 403 -0.93 1.89 15.29
N LEU A 404 -2.18 1.63 15.68
CA LEU A 404 -2.56 0.53 16.57
C LEU A 404 -3.25 -0.57 15.76
N ALA A 405 -3.13 -1.81 16.20
CA ALA A 405 -3.69 -2.99 15.54
C ALA A 405 -3.21 -3.16 14.09
N MET A 406 -1.96 -2.78 13.78
CA MET A 406 -1.33 -3.05 12.47
C MET A 406 -1.55 -4.50 12.05
N HIS A 407 -1.88 -4.74 10.77
CA HIS A 407 -2.23 -6.06 10.21
C HIS A 407 -3.55 -6.68 10.70
N SER A 408 -4.36 -5.94 11.46
CA SER A 408 -5.73 -6.34 11.75
C SER A 408 -6.62 -6.17 10.51
N ALA A 409 -7.71 -6.91 10.43
CA ALA A 409 -8.76 -6.64 9.45
C ALA A 409 -9.37 -5.23 9.62
N ARG A 410 -9.07 -4.54 10.74
CA ARG A 410 -9.43 -3.14 11.00
C ARG A 410 -8.41 -2.51 11.96
N GLU A 411 -7.70 -1.51 11.48
CA GLU A 411 -6.61 -0.80 12.15
C GLU A 411 -7.06 0.55 12.68
N LEU A 412 -6.19 1.23 13.43
CA LEU A 412 -6.50 2.53 14.03
C LEU A 412 -5.31 3.48 13.94
N MET A 413 -5.56 4.70 13.43
CA MET A 413 -4.59 5.81 13.41
C MET A 413 -5.24 7.11 13.91
N ALA A 414 -4.45 8.14 14.16
CA ALA A 414 -5.00 9.48 14.37
C ALA A 414 -5.21 10.22 13.04
N ALA A 415 -6.32 10.92 12.90
CA ALA A 415 -6.65 11.68 11.69
C ALA A 415 -5.62 12.79 11.39
N ALA A 416 -5.11 13.45 12.42
CA ALA A 416 -4.13 14.54 12.28
C ALA A 416 -2.77 14.06 11.73
N ASP A 417 -2.39 12.79 11.94
CA ASP A 417 -1.10 12.27 11.49
C ASP A 417 -1.05 12.11 9.97
N GLN A 418 -2.21 11.92 9.31
CA GLN A 418 -2.30 11.87 7.84
C GLN A 418 -1.90 13.20 7.21
N GLN A 419 -2.37 14.31 7.76
CA GLN A 419 -2.00 15.64 7.29
C GLN A 419 -0.51 15.90 7.50
N ALA A 420 0.03 15.56 8.68
CA ALA A 420 1.45 15.74 8.98
C ALA A 420 2.36 14.95 8.01
N LEU A 421 1.98 13.73 7.64
CA LEU A 421 2.71 12.95 6.65
C LEU A 421 2.66 13.61 5.26
N LYS A 422 1.47 14.02 4.80
CA LYS A 422 1.31 14.72 3.52
C LYS A 422 2.13 16.01 3.48
N ASP A 423 2.11 16.80 4.54
CA ASP A 423 2.85 18.05 4.63
C ASP A 423 4.36 17.83 4.53
N LEU A 424 4.88 16.79 5.21
CA LEU A 424 6.29 16.42 5.05
C LEU A 424 6.62 16.05 3.62
N VAL A 425 5.85 15.14 3.00
CA VAL A 425 6.15 14.69 1.62
C VAL A 425 6.06 15.86 0.64
N SER A 426 5.11 16.77 0.83
CA SER A 426 5.00 17.99 0.02
C SER A 426 6.21 18.91 0.19
N ALA A 427 6.66 19.15 1.43
CA ALA A 427 7.84 19.93 1.71
C ALA A 427 9.13 19.26 1.21
N TYR A 428 9.18 17.93 1.24
CA TYR A 428 10.27 17.16 0.67
C TYR A 428 10.30 17.25 -0.87
N PHE A 429 9.18 17.39 -1.54
CA PHE A 429 9.08 17.54 -3.00
C PHE A 429 9.17 19.01 -3.48
N GLY A 430 8.94 19.99 -2.63
CA GLY A 430 9.11 21.44 -2.90
C GLY A 430 10.57 21.87 -2.72
#